data_0a8680729d39860b1d31158a3fa83779
#
_entry.id   0a8680729d39860b1d31158a3fa83779
#
_cell.length_a   1.000
_cell.length_b   1.000
_cell.length_c   1.000
_cell.angle_alpha   90.00
_cell.angle_beta   90.00
_cell.angle_gamma   90.00
#
_symmetry.space_group_name_H-M   'P 1'
#
loop_
_entity.id
_entity.type
_entity.pdbx_description
1 polymer ?
#
loop_
_entity_poly.entity_id
_entity_poly.type
_entity_poly.pdbx_seq_one_letter_code
_entity_poly.pdbx_strand_id
1 'polypeptide(L)'
;DYGEKETFEKWNGKFYDEKDLDQIITITEDTAIYRPDSTLGDEGIPIAYVATNCFADDSMRDVLYSIEDVSTMRANCAGPINSEEMKKGGLIEGEHYKLRTPNSYHIRTKNGSWGMIAYANKISSVMLGAKRGRFTGKINVSNPKTWEKLEPLCRDVEVAFNRVAPEIYNRQRRFAEEYIAPEHRHGMVTTISANRYSAMQSKAMSVHSDGKDVEYTTMSCHRQGEYTGAYLSFPRWGVGIDLPDNSVCIADSKSLHCVTPI
;
A
#
# COMPACT_ATOMS: atom_id res chain seq x y z
N ASP A 1 8.47 20.66 -7.38
CA ASP A 1 9.34 20.90 -6.24
C ASP A 1 10.75 20.37 -6.55
N TYR A 2 11.81 21.19 -6.34
CA TYR A 2 13.17 20.81 -6.70
C TYR A 2 13.67 19.61 -5.87
N GLY A 3 13.33 19.55 -4.60
CA GLY A 3 13.69 18.44 -3.71
C GLY A 3 13.01 17.12 -4.06
N GLU A 4 11.81 17.15 -4.63
CA GLU A 4 11.14 15.94 -5.13
C GLU A 4 11.86 15.35 -6.32
N LYS A 5 12.29 16.18 -7.27
CA LYS A 5 13.01 15.73 -8.45
C LYS A 5 14.35 15.09 -8.08
N GLU A 6 15.13 15.74 -7.21
CA GLU A 6 16.41 15.22 -6.75
C GLU A 6 16.25 13.88 -6.02
N THR A 7 15.27 13.78 -5.12
CA THR A 7 14.95 12.53 -4.42
C THR A 7 14.50 11.44 -5.39
N PHE A 8 13.70 11.80 -6.39
CA PHE A 8 13.25 10.86 -7.40
C PHE A 8 14.43 10.30 -8.21
N GLU A 9 15.33 11.17 -8.69
CA GLU A 9 16.52 10.75 -9.43
C GLU A 9 17.46 9.88 -8.57
N LYS A 10 17.55 10.18 -7.27
CA LYS A 10 18.39 9.43 -6.33
C LYS A 10 17.84 8.05 -6.02
N TRP A 11 16.53 7.92 -5.74
CA TRP A 11 15.97 6.73 -5.09
C TRP A 11 15.01 5.90 -5.93
N ASN A 12 14.34 6.48 -6.93
CA ASN A 12 13.33 5.74 -7.69
C ASN A 12 13.88 4.45 -8.30
N GLY A 13 13.25 3.33 -7.95
CA GLY A 13 13.65 2.01 -8.40
C GLY A 13 14.86 1.39 -7.70
N LYS A 14 15.44 2.07 -6.70
CA LYS A 14 16.53 1.54 -5.88
C LYS A 14 16.02 0.87 -4.62
N PHE A 15 16.87 0.06 -4.01
CA PHE A 15 16.61 -0.48 -2.69
C PHE A 15 16.93 0.55 -1.63
N TYR A 16 16.13 0.52 -0.58
CA TYR A 16 16.25 1.37 0.58
C TYR A 16 16.23 0.49 1.83
N ASP A 17 17.19 0.66 2.70
CA ASP A 17 17.41 -0.19 3.86
C ASP A 17 17.33 0.63 5.14
N GLU A 18 17.26 -0.02 6.29
CA GLU A 18 17.26 0.62 7.61
C GLU A 18 18.44 1.59 7.81
N LYS A 19 19.61 1.23 7.30
CA LYS A 19 20.82 2.08 7.36
C LYS A 19 20.72 3.40 6.58
N ASP A 20 19.75 3.49 5.68
CA ASP A 20 19.48 4.69 4.86
C ASP A 20 18.47 5.62 5.55
N LEU A 21 17.91 5.21 6.68
CA LEU A 21 16.98 6.00 7.49
C LEU A 21 17.72 6.95 8.42
N ASP A 22 17.25 8.17 8.49
CA ASP A 22 17.70 9.15 9.51
C ASP A 22 16.94 8.95 10.82
N GLN A 23 15.67 8.50 10.75
CA GLN A 23 14.80 8.30 11.89
C GLN A 23 13.84 7.14 11.69
N ILE A 24 13.62 6.36 12.74
CA ILE A 24 12.53 5.37 12.84
C ILE A 24 11.53 5.87 13.88
N ILE A 25 10.27 5.98 13.47
CA ILE A 25 9.16 6.39 14.33
C ILE A 25 8.41 5.14 14.76
N THR A 26 8.48 4.81 16.04
CA THR A 26 7.72 3.71 16.64
C THR A 26 6.33 4.21 17.03
N ILE A 27 5.31 3.54 16.56
CA ILE A 27 3.91 3.91 16.79
C ILE A 27 3.36 3.11 17.96
N THR A 28 2.87 3.81 18.98
CA THR A 28 2.23 3.22 20.18
C THR A 28 0.77 3.61 20.35
N GLU A 29 0.35 4.66 19.67
CA GLU A 29 -1.02 5.20 19.71
C GLU A 29 -1.40 5.84 18.38
N ASP A 30 -2.64 6.22 18.20
CA ASP A 30 -3.11 6.93 17.02
C ASP A 30 -2.29 8.20 16.80
N THR A 31 -1.67 8.33 15.64
CA THR A 31 -0.63 9.34 15.39
C THR A 31 -0.74 9.92 13.98
N ALA A 32 -0.55 11.23 13.86
CA ALA A 32 -0.29 11.90 12.58
C ALA A 32 1.20 12.21 12.47
N ILE A 33 1.80 11.86 11.35
CA ILE A 33 3.22 12.08 11.07
C ILE A 33 3.33 13.14 9.99
N TYR A 34 3.97 14.25 10.33
CA TYR A 34 4.08 15.42 9.46
C TYR A 34 5.40 15.43 8.71
N ARG A 35 5.42 16.14 7.59
CA ARG A 35 6.64 16.38 6.82
C ARG A 35 7.64 17.18 7.65
N PRO A 36 8.89 16.74 7.79
CA PRO A 36 9.89 17.49 8.56
C PRO A 36 10.23 18.87 7.97
N ASP A 37 10.02 19.05 6.66
CA ASP A 37 10.25 20.29 5.93
C ASP A 37 9.03 21.25 5.94
N SER A 38 7.95 20.89 6.62
CA SER A 38 6.83 21.80 6.81
C SER A 38 7.22 22.91 7.79
N THR A 39 7.25 24.17 7.33
CA THR A 39 7.47 25.32 8.19
C THR A 39 6.32 25.47 9.19
N LEU A 40 6.66 25.75 10.45
CA LEU A 40 5.70 26.11 11.50
C LEU A 40 4.88 27.32 11.04
N GLY A 41 3.66 27.09 10.61
CA GLY A 41 2.76 28.13 10.08
C GLY A 41 1.81 27.65 9.01
N ASP A 42 2.26 26.71 8.16
CA ASP A 42 1.36 25.84 7.43
C ASP A 42 0.97 24.72 8.37
N GLU A 43 -0.31 24.49 8.59
CA GLU A 43 -0.77 23.25 9.24
C GLU A 43 -0.07 22.11 8.48
N GLY A 44 0.93 21.53 9.13
CA GLY A 44 1.91 20.67 8.45
C GLY A 44 1.18 19.61 7.64
N ILE A 45 1.62 19.38 6.40
CA ILE A 45 1.01 18.35 5.56
C ILE A 45 1.45 16.99 6.09
N PRO A 46 0.53 16.16 6.60
CA PRO A 46 0.90 14.84 7.06
C PRO A 46 1.40 13.98 5.91
N ILE A 47 2.46 13.21 6.16
CA ILE A 47 2.90 12.15 5.25
C ILE A 47 2.14 10.85 5.51
N ALA A 48 1.73 10.65 6.75
CA ALA A 48 0.92 9.51 7.13
C ALA A 48 0.09 9.78 8.39
N TYR A 49 -1.01 9.06 8.51
CA TYR A 49 -1.76 8.87 9.73
C TYR A 49 -1.75 7.38 10.08
N VAL A 50 -1.59 7.06 11.33
CA VAL A 50 -1.62 5.66 11.79
C VAL A 50 -2.66 5.52 12.89
N ALA A 51 -3.58 4.60 12.68
CA ALA A 51 -4.53 4.14 13.69
C ALA A 51 -4.08 2.79 14.24
N THR A 52 -4.18 2.60 15.54
CA THR A 52 -3.82 1.38 16.25
C THR A 52 -5.04 0.63 16.75
N ASN A 53 -4.91 -0.67 17.01
CA ASN A 53 -6.01 -1.50 17.53
C ASN A 53 -7.29 -1.37 16.67
N CYS A 54 -7.14 -1.54 15.37
CA CYS A 54 -8.19 -1.26 14.39
C CYS A 54 -9.19 -2.40 14.22
N PHE A 55 -8.77 -3.64 14.48
CA PHE A 55 -9.57 -4.83 14.24
C PHE A 55 -9.84 -5.56 15.57
N ALA A 56 -11.11 -5.86 15.81
CA ALA A 56 -11.58 -6.24 17.15
C ALA A 56 -11.11 -7.63 17.64
N ASP A 57 -10.74 -8.54 16.72
CA ASP A 57 -10.27 -9.87 17.06
C ASP A 57 -9.57 -10.60 15.89
N ASP A 58 -9.26 -11.89 16.09
CA ASP A 58 -8.60 -12.75 15.11
C ASP A 58 -9.43 -13.01 13.83
N SER A 59 -10.67 -12.54 13.76
CA SER A 59 -11.53 -12.69 12.58
C SER A 59 -10.88 -12.13 11.31
N MET A 60 -10.06 -11.11 11.47
CA MET A 60 -9.27 -10.54 10.37
C MET A 60 -8.17 -11.47 9.89
N ARG A 61 -7.50 -12.16 10.80
CA ARG A 61 -6.52 -13.19 10.41
C ARG A 61 -7.21 -14.30 9.63
N ASP A 62 -8.40 -14.73 10.05
CA ASP A 62 -9.17 -15.74 9.35
C ASP A 62 -9.60 -15.26 7.95
N VAL A 63 -9.99 -14.00 7.80
CA VAL A 63 -10.25 -13.41 6.48
C VAL A 63 -8.98 -13.39 5.63
N LEU A 64 -7.84 -12.97 6.18
CA LEU A 64 -6.57 -12.95 5.46
C LEU A 64 -6.07 -14.37 5.12
N TYR A 65 -6.27 -15.36 6.00
CA TYR A 65 -5.96 -16.77 5.72
C TYR A 65 -6.91 -17.34 4.66
N SER A 66 -8.19 -16.99 4.67
CA SER A 66 -9.11 -17.41 3.61
C SER A 66 -8.72 -16.84 2.24
N ILE A 67 -8.01 -15.72 2.23
CA ILE A 67 -7.40 -15.13 1.04
C ILE A 67 -6.21 -15.97 0.54
N GLU A 68 -5.49 -16.64 1.42
CA GLU A 68 -4.38 -17.51 1.01
C GLU A 68 -4.83 -18.64 0.09
N ASP A 69 -6.00 -19.20 0.32
CA ASP A 69 -6.53 -20.31 -0.48
C ASP A 69 -6.89 -19.89 -1.91
N VAL A 70 -7.21 -18.63 -2.13
CA VAL A 70 -7.53 -18.07 -3.45
C VAL A 70 -6.42 -17.21 -4.03
N SER A 71 -5.37 -16.93 -3.24
CA SER A 71 -4.22 -16.18 -3.72
C SER A 71 -3.36 -17.06 -4.63
N THR A 72 -3.07 -16.54 -5.79
CA THR A 72 -2.08 -17.15 -6.67
C THR A 72 -0.73 -16.48 -6.42
N MET A 73 0.37 -17.23 -6.59
CA MET A 73 1.72 -16.66 -6.64
C MET A 73 1.76 -15.64 -7.79
N ARG A 74 1.35 -14.42 -7.50
CA ARG A 74 1.40 -13.30 -8.42
C ARG A 74 2.46 -12.32 -7.98
N ALA A 75 2.95 -11.75 -8.93
CA ALA A 75 3.89 -10.70 -8.98
C ALA A 75 3.23 -9.37 -8.66
N ASN A 76 3.60 -8.75 -7.57
CA ASN A 76 3.33 -7.34 -7.37
C ASN A 76 4.30 -6.53 -8.23
N CYS A 77 3.79 -5.52 -8.92
CA CYS A 77 4.62 -4.67 -9.76
C CYS A 77 5.40 -3.74 -8.83
N ALA A 78 6.68 -3.96 -8.74
CA ALA A 78 7.57 -2.98 -8.17
C ALA A 78 8.30 -2.24 -9.29
N GLY A 79 8.66 -0.99 -9.05
CA GLY A 79 9.18 -0.06 -10.04
C GLY A 79 10.38 -0.53 -10.85
N PRO A 80 11.00 0.35 -11.60
CA PRO A 80 12.19 0.00 -12.37
C PRO A 80 13.29 -0.46 -11.43
N ILE A 81 13.87 -1.61 -11.71
CA ILE A 81 14.95 -2.14 -10.91
C ILE A 81 16.12 -2.56 -11.77
N ASN A 82 17.30 -2.40 -11.23
CA ASN A 82 18.49 -2.97 -11.79
C ASN A 82 18.59 -4.45 -11.37
N SER A 83 18.51 -5.36 -12.34
CA SER A 83 18.61 -6.80 -12.10
C SER A 83 19.92 -7.22 -11.43
N GLU A 84 20.98 -6.43 -11.58
CA GLU A 84 22.26 -6.69 -10.90
C GLU A 84 22.20 -6.40 -9.40
N GLU A 85 21.45 -5.37 -8.98
CA GLU A 85 21.24 -5.10 -7.55
C GLU A 85 20.44 -6.22 -6.89
N MET A 86 19.44 -6.76 -7.56
CA MET A 86 18.71 -7.93 -7.06
C MET A 86 19.60 -9.13 -6.83
N LYS A 87 20.46 -9.44 -7.78
CA LYS A 87 21.41 -10.53 -7.67
C LYS A 87 22.41 -10.32 -6.53
N LYS A 88 22.92 -9.10 -6.37
CA LYS A 88 23.79 -8.72 -5.24
C LYS A 88 23.08 -8.87 -3.89
N GLY A 89 21.78 -8.59 -3.82
CA GLY A 89 20.93 -8.82 -2.64
C GLY A 89 20.60 -10.30 -2.38
N GLY A 90 21.10 -11.23 -3.19
CA GLY A 90 20.84 -12.66 -3.04
C GLY A 90 19.48 -13.11 -3.58
N LEU A 91 18.80 -12.28 -4.36
CA LEU A 91 17.51 -12.61 -4.96
C LEU A 91 17.68 -13.45 -6.22
N ILE A 92 16.89 -14.51 -6.34
CA ILE A 92 16.96 -15.48 -7.44
C ILE A 92 15.76 -15.24 -8.38
N GLU A 93 16.05 -15.00 -9.66
CA GLU A 93 15.02 -14.91 -10.68
C GLU A 93 14.30 -16.27 -10.83
N GLY A 94 12.98 -16.22 -10.97
CA GLY A 94 12.14 -17.42 -11.03
C GLY A 94 11.66 -17.89 -9.66
N GLU A 95 12.42 -17.63 -8.60
CA GLU A 95 12.07 -18.00 -7.22
C GLU A 95 11.51 -16.80 -6.44
N HIS A 96 12.26 -15.70 -6.34
CA HIS A 96 11.89 -14.52 -5.57
C HIS A 96 11.25 -13.43 -6.42
N TYR A 97 11.67 -13.31 -7.67
CA TYR A 97 11.12 -12.33 -8.62
C TYR A 97 11.07 -12.89 -10.04
N LYS A 98 10.37 -12.20 -10.91
CA LYS A 98 10.33 -12.48 -12.35
C LYS A 98 10.45 -11.17 -13.11
N LEU A 99 11.38 -11.08 -14.05
CA LEU A 99 11.47 -9.94 -14.95
C LEU A 99 10.25 -9.89 -15.87
N ARG A 100 9.68 -8.71 -16.02
CA ARG A 100 8.60 -8.42 -16.96
C ARG A 100 9.14 -7.77 -18.23
N THR A 101 10.08 -6.84 -18.03
CA THR A 101 10.90 -6.21 -19.07
C THR A 101 12.32 -6.06 -18.52
N PRO A 102 13.31 -5.67 -19.32
CA PRO A 102 14.65 -5.41 -18.79
C PRO A 102 14.70 -4.45 -17.60
N ASN A 103 13.70 -3.57 -17.48
CA ASN A 103 13.65 -2.51 -16.46
C ASN A 103 12.47 -2.64 -15.50
N SER A 104 11.70 -3.72 -15.55
CA SER A 104 10.59 -3.95 -14.63
C SER A 104 10.49 -5.41 -14.24
N TYR A 105 10.07 -5.63 -13.01
CA TYR A 105 9.98 -6.97 -12.44
C TYR A 105 8.72 -7.14 -11.61
N HIS A 106 8.48 -8.35 -11.25
CA HIS A 106 7.41 -8.73 -10.34
C HIS A 106 8.00 -9.53 -9.18
N ILE A 107 7.70 -9.13 -7.96
CA ILE A 107 8.02 -9.93 -6.78
C ILE A 107 7.10 -11.14 -6.77
N ARG A 108 7.65 -12.33 -6.57
CA ARG A 108 6.86 -13.55 -6.41
C ARG A 108 6.41 -13.67 -4.96
N THR A 109 5.20 -13.24 -4.69
CA THR A 109 4.59 -13.33 -3.37
C THR A 109 3.18 -13.91 -3.49
N LYS A 110 2.65 -14.43 -2.40
CA LYS A 110 1.22 -14.71 -2.33
C LYS A 110 0.48 -13.38 -2.33
N ASN A 111 -0.29 -13.15 -3.38
CA ASN A 111 -1.03 -11.92 -3.60
C ASN A 111 -2.46 -12.24 -4.02
N GLY A 112 -3.39 -11.55 -3.41
CA GLY A 112 -4.78 -11.49 -3.82
C GLY A 112 -5.18 -10.04 -4.06
N SER A 113 -5.88 -9.78 -5.15
CA SER A 113 -6.41 -8.44 -5.45
C SER A 113 -7.88 -8.54 -5.83
N TRP A 114 -8.70 -7.74 -5.19
CA TRP A 114 -10.15 -7.65 -5.38
C TRP A 114 -10.57 -6.22 -5.62
N GLY A 115 -11.75 -6.03 -6.20
CA GLY A 115 -12.31 -4.72 -6.46
C GLY A 115 -11.93 -4.18 -7.83
N MET A 116 -11.78 -2.87 -7.93
CA MET A 116 -11.66 -2.16 -9.18
C MET A 116 -10.22 -1.97 -9.61
N ILE A 117 -9.91 -2.30 -10.87
CA ILE A 117 -8.59 -2.04 -11.43
C ILE A 117 -8.51 -0.63 -12.03
N ALA A 118 -7.44 0.07 -11.72
CA ALA A 118 -6.97 1.23 -12.46
C ALA A 118 -8.03 2.31 -12.65
N TYR A 119 -8.89 2.47 -11.67
CA TYR A 119 -9.95 3.46 -11.71
C TYR A 119 -9.41 4.87 -11.95
N ALA A 120 -8.42 5.28 -11.18
CA ALA A 120 -7.84 6.63 -11.26
C ALA A 120 -7.27 6.99 -12.65
N ASN A 121 -6.81 6.01 -13.42
CA ASN A 121 -6.19 6.27 -14.72
C ASN A 121 -7.18 6.47 -15.86
N LYS A 122 -8.41 6.05 -15.71
CA LYS A 122 -9.39 6.02 -16.79
C LYS A 122 -10.56 6.98 -16.59
N ILE A 123 -10.61 7.66 -15.47
CA ILE A 123 -11.58 8.72 -15.21
C ILE A 123 -11.56 9.74 -16.34
N SER A 124 -10.37 10.05 -16.87
CA SER A 124 -10.22 11.14 -17.83
C SER A 124 -10.79 10.88 -19.23
N SER A 125 -11.02 9.65 -19.62
CA SER A 125 -11.36 9.42 -21.02
C SER A 125 -12.61 8.58 -21.32
N VAL A 126 -13.00 7.65 -20.47
CA VAL A 126 -14.05 6.70 -20.83
C VAL A 126 -15.10 6.48 -19.74
N MET A 127 -14.79 6.78 -18.51
CA MET A 127 -15.60 6.36 -17.36
C MET A 127 -16.37 7.47 -16.66
N LEU A 128 -16.10 8.71 -16.98
CA LEU A 128 -16.88 9.86 -16.49
C LEU A 128 -18.38 9.80 -16.78
N GLY A 129 -18.79 9.01 -17.75
CA GLY A 129 -20.20 8.80 -18.04
C GLY A 129 -20.79 7.48 -17.54
N ALA A 130 -19.96 6.53 -17.12
CA ALA A 130 -20.46 5.15 -16.95
C ALA A 130 -20.57 4.72 -15.48
N LYS A 131 -19.97 5.42 -14.52
CA LYS A 131 -19.90 4.99 -13.10
C LYS A 131 -19.57 3.49 -12.96
N ARG A 132 -18.79 2.96 -13.88
CA ARG A 132 -18.52 1.52 -13.97
C ARG A 132 -17.05 1.28 -13.83
N GLY A 133 -16.71 0.68 -12.75
CA GLY A 133 -15.40 0.13 -12.57
C GLY A 133 -15.22 -1.24 -13.22
N ARG A 134 -14.01 -1.68 -13.21
CA ARG A 134 -13.62 -2.97 -13.72
C ARG A 134 -13.01 -3.76 -12.58
N PHE A 135 -13.65 -4.86 -12.20
CA PHE A 135 -13.07 -5.75 -11.20
C PHE A 135 -11.71 -6.29 -11.60
N THR A 136 -10.86 -6.55 -10.62
CA THR A 136 -9.54 -7.14 -10.81
C THR A 136 -9.65 -8.56 -11.32
N GLY A 137 -10.12 -8.69 -12.53
CA GLY A 137 -10.00 -9.91 -13.32
C GLY A 137 -10.33 -11.21 -12.60
N LYS A 138 -9.32 -12.08 -12.55
CA LYS A 138 -9.51 -13.51 -12.34
C LYS A 138 -10.12 -13.91 -10.99
N ILE A 139 -9.77 -13.25 -9.89
CA ILE A 139 -10.26 -13.63 -8.56
C ILE A 139 -11.72 -13.24 -8.37
N ASN A 140 -12.11 -12.04 -8.75
CA ASN A 140 -13.50 -11.62 -8.67
C ASN A 140 -14.42 -12.45 -9.58
N VAL A 141 -13.92 -12.92 -10.72
CA VAL A 141 -14.67 -13.79 -11.63
C VAL A 141 -14.74 -15.22 -11.09
N SER A 142 -13.63 -15.75 -10.59
CA SER A 142 -13.55 -17.13 -10.11
C SER A 142 -14.10 -17.34 -8.70
N ASN A 143 -14.11 -16.29 -7.87
CA ASN A 143 -14.60 -16.34 -6.49
C ASN A 143 -15.26 -15.02 -6.06
N PRO A 144 -16.41 -14.67 -6.60
CA PRO A 144 -17.10 -13.40 -6.29
C PRO A 144 -17.48 -13.27 -4.82
N LYS A 145 -17.75 -14.39 -4.14
CA LYS A 145 -18.09 -14.40 -2.70
C LYS A 145 -16.93 -13.92 -1.81
N THR A 146 -15.71 -13.95 -2.29
CA THR A 146 -14.58 -13.43 -1.51
C THR A 146 -14.66 -11.91 -1.37
N TRP A 147 -15.16 -11.21 -2.39
CA TRP A 147 -15.40 -9.77 -2.27
C TRP A 147 -16.39 -9.45 -1.15
N GLU A 148 -17.51 -10.17 -1.08
CA GLU A 148 -18.51 -10.00 -0.02
C GLU A 148 -17.93 -10.27 1.38
N LYS A 149 -17.06 -11.28 1.52
CA LYS A 149 -16.40 -11.61 2.78
C LYS A 149 -15.44 -10.53 3.28
N LEU A 150 -14.99 -9.64 2.41
CA LEU A 150 -14.08 -8.54 2.76
C LEU A 150 -14.81 -7.32 3.34
N GLU A 151 -16.15 -7.30 3.32
CA GLU A 151 -16.92 -6.17 3.83
C GLU A 151 -16.62 -5.80 5.29
N PRO A 152 -16.52 -6.75 6.26
CA PRO A 152 -16.16 -6.41 7.64
C PRO A 152 -14.79 -5.72 7.74
N LEU A 153 -13.79 -6.21 6.99
CA LEU A 153 -12.47 -5.58 6.90
C LEU A 153 -12.57 -4.14 6.41
N CYS A 154 -13.29 -3.94 5.32
CA CYS A 154 -13.45 -2.61 4.74
C CYS A 154 -14.09 -1.65 5.72
N ARG A 155 -15.08 -2.10 6.46
CA ARG A 155 -15.76 -1.31 7.48
C ARG A 155 -14.82 -0.91 8.62
N ASP A 156 -14.02 -1.86 9.13
CA ASP A 156 -13.08 -1.57 10.21
C ASP A 156 -11.98 -0.59 9.74
N VAL A 157 -11.50 -0.75 8.49
CA VAL A 157 -10.59 0.20 7.86
C VAL A 157 -11.22 1.59 7.76
N GLU A 158 -12.49 1.70 7.36
CA GLU A 158 -13.18 2.99 7.28
C GLU A 158 -13.34 3.65 8.65
N VAL A 159 -13.66 2.86 9.69
CA VAL A 159 -13.75 3.36 11.07
C VAL A 159 -12.40 3.90 11.52
N ALA A 160 -11.32 3.15 11.29
CA ALA A 160 -9.97 3.58 11.63
C ALA A 160 -9.57 4.85 10.87
N PHE A 161 -9.82 4.89 9.56
CA PHE A 161 -9.52 6.03 8.71
C PHE A 161 -10.26 7.30 9.18
N ASN A 162 -11.58 7.17 9.39
CA ASN A 162 -12.39 8.32 9.86
C ASN A 162 -11.96 8.81 11.25
N ARG A 163 -11.43 7.92 12.10
CA ARG A 163 -10.94 8.25 13.43
C ARG A 163 -9.70 9.14 13.39
N VAL A 164 -8.74 8.84 12.53
CA VAL A 164 -7.44 9.53 12.52
C VAL A 164 -7.31 10.61 11.44
N ALA A 165 -8.10 10.54 10.37
CA ALA A 165 -8.06 11.50 9.25
C ALA A 165 -9.45 11.78 8.67
N PRO A 166 -10.40 12.36 9.47
CA PRO A 166 -11.81 12.47 9.09
C PRO A 166 -12.04 13.33 7.84
N GLU A 167 -11.26 14.36 7.64
CA GLU A 167 -11.42 15.24 6.47
C GLU A 167 -11.04 14.54 5.18
N ILE A 168 -9.91 13.81 5.18
CA ILE A 168 -9.45 13.02 4.03
C ILE A 168 -10.44 11.89 3.76
N TYR A 169 -10.87 11.20 4.82
CA TYR A 169 -11.90 10.16 4.73
C TYR A 169 -13.16 10.66 4.03
N ASN A 170 -13.69 11.80 4.47
CA ASN A 170 -14.90 12.37 3.91
C ASN A 170 -14.74 12.80 2.44
N ARG A 171 -13.56 13.28 2.05
CA ARG A 171 -13.28 13.60 0.64
C ARG A 171 -13.23 12.35 -0.22
N GLN A 172 -12.47 11.34 0.20
CA GLN A 172 -12.33 10.09 -0.55
C GLN A 172 -13.65 9.30 -0.61
N ARG A 173 -14.40 9.29 0.47
CA ARG A 173 -15.72 8.66 0.51
C ARG A 173 -16.68 9.30 -0.49
N ARG A 174 -16.79 10.63 -0.50
CA ARG A 174 -17.63 11.35 -1.49
C ARG A 174 -17.20 11.03 -2.90
N PHE A 175 -15.90 10.99 -3.16
CA PHE A 175 -15.37 10.61 -4.46
C PHE A 175 -15.79 9.18 -4.85
N ALA A 176 -15.64 8.21 -3.95
CA ALA A 176 -16.07 6.84 -4.22
C ALA A 176 -17.59 6.74 -4.47
N GLU A 177 -18.40 7.46 -3.68
CA GLU A 177 -19.85 7.49 -3.81
C GLU A 177 -20.32 8.14 -5.12
N GLU A 178 -19.63 9.17 -5.59
CA GLU A 178 -19.96 9.86 -6.83
C GLU A 178 -19.62 9.03 -8.09
N TYR A 179 -18.46 8.37 -8.08
CA TYR A 179 -17.90 7.76 -9.29
C TYR A 179 -18.02 6.23 -9.35
N ILE A 180 -18.26 5.55 -8.23
CA ILE A 180 -18.29 4.09 -8.15
C ILE A 180 -19.67 3.60 -7.76
N ALA A 181 -20.22 2.68 -8.56
CA ALA A 181 -21.48 2.04 -8.24
C ALA A 181 -21.40 1.25 -6.92
N PRO A 182 -22.48 1.24 -6.11
CA PRO A 182 -22.48 0.60 -4.78
C PRO A 182 -22.04 -0.87 -4.79
N GLU A 183 -22.42 -1.62 -5.81
CA GLU A 183 -22.06 -3.04 -5.97
C GLU A 183 -20.56 -3.27 -6.21
N HIS A 184 -19.80 -2.21 -6.47
CA HIS A 184 -18.37 -2.26 -6.75
C HIS A 184 -17.49 -1.67 -5.64
N ARG A 185 -18.09 -1.36 -4.52
CA ARG A 185 -17.39 -0.81 -3.37
C ARG A 185 -17.95 -1.31 -2.05
N HIS A 186 -17.12 -1.39 -1.04
CA HIS A 186 -17.53 -1.50 0.36
C HIS A 186 -17.26 -0.14 1.02
N GLY A 187 -18.33 0.65 1.22
CA GLY A 187 -18.16 2.04 1.65
C GLY A 187 -17.34 2.86 0.67
N MET A 188 -16.19 3.37 1.11
CA MET A 188 -15.22 4.05 0.24
C MET A 188 -14.20 3.10 -0.39
N VAL A 189 -14.09 1.87 0.10
CA VAL A 189 -13.08 0.92 -0.37
C VAL A 189 -13.50 0.32 -1.71
N THR A 190 -12.71 0.59 -2.72
CA THR A 190 -12.98 0.17 -4.10
C THR A 190 -12.03 -0.91 -4.59
N THR A 191 -10.88 -1.03 -3.96
CA THR A 191 -9.83 -2.01 -4.32
C THR A 191 -9.11 -2.45 -3.07
N ILE A 192 -8.87 -3.75 -2.97
CA ILE A 192 -8.04 -4.35 -1.93
C ILE A 192 -6.93 -5.15 -2.60
N SER A 193 -5.71 -4.98 -2.13
CA SER A 193 -4.59 -5.81 -2.50
C SER A 193 -3.93 -6.34 -1.23
N ALA A 194 -3.94 -7.64 -1.05
CA ALA A 194 -3.29 -8.30 0.08
C ALA A 194 -2.01 -8.99 -0.38
N ASN A 195 -0.92 -8.73 0.32
CA ASN A 195 0.39 -9.29 0.02
C ASN A 195 0.96 -9.94 1.29
N ARG A 196 1.59 -11.10 1.13
CA ARG A 196 2.36 -11.73 2.18
C ARG A 196 3.82 -11.82 1.76
N TYR A 197 4.68 -11.18 2.50
CA TYR A 197 6.12 -11.16 2.26
C TYR A 197 6.85 -12.01 3.30
N SER A 198 7.77 -12.84 2.84
CA SER A 198 8.83 -13.41 3.67
C SER A 198 10.02 -12.44 3.76
N ALA A 199 10.94 -12.69 4.68
CA ALA A 199 12.17 -11.90 4.80
C ALA A 199 12.95 -11.78 3.48
N MET A 200 13.00 -12.82 2.66
CA MET A 200 13.66 -12.75 1.35
C MET A 200 12.88 -11.94 0.33
N GLN A 201 11.56 -12.04 0.34
CA GLN A 201 10.71 -11.29 -0.59
C GLN A 201 10.65 -9.80 -0.26
N SER A 202 10.72 -9.44 1.02
CA SER A 202 10.77 -8.04 1.45
C SER A 202 11.98 -7.30 0.89
N LYS A 203 13.12 -7.99 0.72
CA LYS A 203 14.33 -7.44 0.08
C LYS A 203 14.12 -7.03 -1.38
N ALA A 204 13.04 -7.46 -2.01
CA ALA A 204 12.74 -7.11 -3.39
C ALA A 204 11.85 -5.85 -3.52
N MET A 205 11.49 -5.20 -2.43
CA MET A 205 10.72 -3.95 -2.46
C MET A 205 11.65 -2.77 -2.80
N SER A 206 11.44 -2.17 -3.95
CA SER A 206 12.15 -0.95 -4.34
C SER A 206 11.35 0.30 -4.02
N VAL A 207 12.03 1.42 -3.89
CA VAL A 207 11.41 2.74 -3.78
C VAL A 207 10.60 3.05 -5.04
N HIS A 208 9.35 3.43 -4.85
CA HIS A 208 8.41 3.78 -5.93
C HIS A 208 7.41 4.83 -5.47
N SER A 209 6.59 5.27 -6.38
CA SER A 209 5.44 6.14 -6.09
C SER A 209 4.21 5.59 -6.80
N ASP A 210 3.07 5.65 -6.14
CA ASP A 210 1.77 5.24 -6.68
C ASP A 210 1.00 6.44 -7.21
N GLY A 211 1.60 7.13 -8.17
CA GLY A 211 1.09 8.38 -8.74
C GLY A 211 -0.31 8.32 -9.37
N LYS A 212 -0.94 7.15 -9.32
CA LYS A 212 -2.29 6.89 -9.84
C LYS A 212 -3.35 6.76 -8.76
N ASP A 213 -2.94 6.71 -7.52
CA ASP A 213 -3.85 6.60 -6.39
C ASP A 213 -4.53 7.93 -6.09
N VAL A 214 -5.68 7.86 -5.46
CA VAL A 214 -6.45 9.03 -5.09
C VAL A 214 -5.95 9.52 -3.74
N GLU A 215 -5.21 10.62 -3.73
CA GLU A 215 -4.74 11.34 -2.55
C GLU A 215 -3.88 10.47 -1.62
N TYR A 216 -4.49 9.82 -0.64
CA TYR A 216 -3.83 8.93 0.33
C TYR A 216 -4.25 7.48 0.09
N THR A 217 -3.31 6.57 0.25
CA THR A 217 -3.56 5.12 0.18
C THR A 217 -3.65 4.54 1.58
N THR A 218 -4.57 3.61 1.77
CA THR A 218 -4.77 2.92 3.04
C THR A 218 -4.07 1.56 3.01
N MET A 219 -3.30 1.29 4.05
CA MET A 219 -2.59 0.04 4.26
C MET A 219 -2.92 -0.51 5.63
N SER A 220 -3.38 -1.76 5.74
CA SER A 220 -3.47 -2.45 7.02
C SER A 220 -2.23 -3.30 7.24
N CYS A 221 -1.67 -3.26 8.45
CA CYS A 221 -0.51 -4.03 8.84
C CYS A 221 -0.92 -5.18 9.76
N HIS A 222 -0.55 -6.40 9.36
CA HIS A 222 -0.76 -7.63 10.12
C HIS A 222 0.57 -8.35 10.22
N ARG A 223 1.18 -8.30 11.40
CA ARG A 223 2.45 -8.94 11.66
C ARG A 223 2.26 -10.41 12.00
N GLN A 224 3.15 -11.26 11.50
CA GLN A 224 3.17 -12.66 11.86
C GLN A 224 4.58 -13.05 12.31
N GLY A 225 4.71 -13.42 13.57
CA GLY A 225 5.98 -13.71 14.22
C GLY A 225 6.72 -12.45 14.67
N GLU A 226 7.88 -12.66 15.30
CA GLU A 226 8.76 -11.57 15.76
C GLU A 226 9.82 -11.28 14.70
N TYR A 227 9.95 -10.02 14.33
CA TYR A 227 10.97 -9.54 13.39
C TYR A 227 11.21 -8.04 13.59
N THR A 228 12.35 -7.58 13.10
CA THR A 228 12.69 -6.15 12.97
C THR A 228 12.70 -5.76 11.50
N GLY A 229 12.63 -4.48 11.20
CA GLY A 229 12.54 -4.02 9.83
C GLY A 229 11.09 -3.92 9.34
N ALA A 230 10.88 -4.03 8.04
CA ALA A 230 9.60 -3.79 7.37
C ALA A 230 9.00 -2.39 7.67
N TYR A 231 9.86 -1.39 7.86
CA TYR A 231 9.42 -0.02 8.08
C TYR A 231 8.85 0.58 6.80
N LEU A 232 7.66 1.16 6.88
CA LEU A 232 7.14 2.00 5.80
C LEU A 232 7.99 3.26 5.72
N SER A 233 8.74 3.41 4.64
CA SER A 233 9.81 4.40 4.56
C SER A 233 9.54 5.43 3.48
N PHE A 234 9.90 6.68 3.79
CA PHE A 234 9.81 7.83 2.92
C PHE A 234 11.21 8.42 2.68
N PRO A 235 11.90 8.01 1.61
CA PRO A 235 13.30 8.38 1.36
C PRO A 235 13.57 9.88 1.27
N ARG A 236 12.57 10.68 0.87
CA ARG A 236 12.69 12.14 0.81
C ARG A 236 13.05 12.73 2.17
N TRP A 237 12.51 12.17 3.23
CA TRP A 237 12.65 12.70 4.59
C TRP A 237 13.49 11.81 5.49
N GLY A 238 14.05 10.72 4.96
CA GLY A 238 14.82 9.76 5.76
C GLY A 238 14.02 9.08 6.88
N VAL A 239 12.68 9.06 6.77
CA VAL A 239 11.79 8.58 7.81
C VAL A 239 11.32 7.16 7.52
N GLY A 240 11.45 6.28 8.52
CA GLY A 240 10.82 4.97 8.59
C GLY A 240 9.74 4.93 9.67
N ILE A 241 8.61 4.33 9.37
CA ILE A 241 7.50 4.14 10.30
C ILE A 241 7.41 2.67 10.67
N ASP A 242 7.60 2.37 11.94
CA ASP A 242 7.41 1.03 12.48
C ASP A 242 5.93 0.80 12.79
N LEU A 243 5.21 0.25 11.80
CA LEU A 243 3.77 0.00 11.91
C LEU A 243 3.52 -1.18 12.86
N PRO A 244 2.76 -1.01 13.93
CA PRO A 244 2.41 -2.12 14.82
C PRO A 244 1.47 -3.12 14.14
N ASP A 245 1.40 -4.33 14.69
CA ASP A 245 0.35 -5.28 14.34
C ASP A 245 -1.04 -4.67 14.60
N ASN A 246 -2.05 -5.09 13.86
CA ASN A 246 -3.41 -4.61 14.02
C ASN A 246 -3.56 -3.09 13.84
N SER A 247 -2.85 -2.52 12.86
CA SER A 247 -2.89 -1.09 12.54
C SER A 247 -3.38 -0.79 11.14
N VAL A 248 -3.87 0.42 10.96
CA VAL A 248 -4.22 1.01 9.66
C VAL A 248 -3.40 2.27 9.47
N CYS A 249 -2.62 2.31 8.40
CA CYS A 249 -1.84 3.46 7.99
C CYS A 249 -2.48 4.09 6.75
N ILE A 250 -2.70 5.39 6.78
CA ILE A 250 -3.17 6.21 5.67
C ILE A 250 -1.99 7.08 5.24
N ALA A 251 -1.37 6.74 4.10
CA ALA A 251 -0.11 7.31 3.68
C ALA A 251 -0.19 8.04 2.34
N ASP A 252 0.61 9.09 2.20
CA ASP A 252 0.82 9.77 0.92
C ASP A 252 1.62 8.88 -0.03
N SER A 253 0.93 8.03 -0.76
CA SER A 253 1.54 7.10 -1.72
C SER A 253 2.05 7.77 -3.00
N LYS A 254 1.74 9.05 -3.22
CA LYS A 254 2.31 9.83 -4.35
C LYS A 254 3.74 10.22 -4.09
N SER A 255 4.12 10.41 -2.83
CA SER A 255 5.51 10.55 -2.44
C SER A 255 6.26 9.22 -2.62
N LEU A 256 7.56 9.31 -2.91
CA LEU A 256 8.40 8.12 -2.98
C LEU A 256 8.39 7.39 -1.65
N HIS A 257 8.07 6.10 -1.70
CA HIS A 257 7.99 5.24 -0.52
C HIS A 257 8.42 3.81 -0.86
N CYS A 258 8.69 3.05 0.18
CA CYS A 258 8.94 1.61 0.11
C CYS A 258 8.72 0.99 1.49
N VAL A 259 8.93 -0.32 1.56
CA VAL A 259 9.05 -1.03 2.84
C VAL A 259 10.47 -1.56 2.91
N THR A 260 11.18 -1.27 4.02
CA THR A 260 12.53 -1.81 4.23
C THR A 260 12.50 -3.32 4.37
N PRO A 261 13.62 -4.02 4.12
CA PRO A 261 13.74 -5.45 4.41
C PRO A 261 13.42 -5.81 5.86
N ILE A 262 12.97 -7.06 6.04
CA ILE A 262 12.82 -7.71 7.33
C ILE A 262 14.18 -8.27 7.74
#